data_7cca5d893ca34be54040e3a3c2c87a3a
#
_entry.id   7cca5d893ca34be54040e3a3c2c87a3a
#
_cell.length_a   1.000
_cell.length_b   1.000
_cell.length_c   1.000
_cell.angle_alpha   90.00
_cell.angle_beta   90.00
_cell.angle_gamma   90.00
#
_symmetry.space_group_name_H-M   'P 1'
#
loop_
_entity.id
_entity.type
_entity.pdbx_description
1 polymer ?
#
loop_
_entity_poly.entity_id
_entity_poly.type
_entity_poly.pdbx_seq_one_letter_code
_entity_poly.pdbx_strand_id
1 'polypeptide(L)'
;MTGSLPQAVQDVADISAVSQLVLRERVSRDLGLWEQMRDCFHDDSVVRISWINATGPEFVRRSKEMAERNVKASHRLGPIFVTLARDRAIAQLNAMVDIPFTLKGTDVIVTSHT
;
A
#
# COMPACT_ATOMS: atom_id res chain seq x y z
N MET A 1 10.50 35.83 13.14
CA MET A 1 10.64 35.00 11.94
C MET A 1 9.38 34.21 11.71
N THR A 2 8.91 34.19 10.54
CA THR A 2 7.63 33.55 10.21
C THR A 2 7.67 32.02 10.26
N GLY A 3 8.81 31.41 10.39
CA GLY A 3 8.93 29.97 10.47
C GLY A 3 8.68 29.22 9.16
N SER A 4 8.61 29.90 8.03
CA SER A 4 8.50 29.21 6.73
C SER A 4 9.75 28.39 6.47
N LEU A 5 9.58 27.08 6.23
CA LEU A 5 10.67 26.23 5.80
C LEU A 5 11.04 26.55 4.34
N PRO A 6 12.33 26.49 3.98
CA PRO A 6 12.71 26.53 2.57
C PRO A 6 11.93 25.46 1.79
N GLN A 7 11.55 25.77 0.56
CA GLN A 7 10.74 24.86 -0.24
C GLN A 7 11.40 23.48 -0.41
N ALA A 8 12.71 23.44 -0.57
CA ALA A 8 13.43 22.17 -0.69
C ALA A 8 13.29 21.29 0.55
N VAL A 9 13.29 21.88 1.74
CA VAL A 9 13.10 21.16 3.00
C VAL A 9 11.66 20.65 3.11
N GLN A 10 10.69 21.48 2.74
CA GLN A 10 9.29 21.07 2.74
C GLN A 10 9.06 19.93 1.75
N ASP A 11 9.67 20.00 0.56
CA ASP A 11 9.56 18.92 -0.43
C ASP A 11 10.10 17.60 0.09
N VAL A 12 11.25 17.62 0.79
CA VAL A 12 11.81 16.41 1.40
C VAL A 12 10.86 15.86 2.46
N ALA A 13 10.28 16.70 3.29
CA ALA A 13 9.31 16.28 4.30
C ALA A 13 8.06 15.66 3.67
N ASP A 14 7.54 16.27 2.61
CA ASP A 14 6.36 15.77 1.90
C ASP A 14 6.65 14.44 1.20
N ILE A 15 7.80 14.31 0.54
CA ILE A 15 8.23 13.06 -0.09
C ILE A 15 8.32 11.95 0.97
N SER A 16 8.92 12.24 2.12
CA SER A 16 9.00 11.28 3.21
C SER A 16 7.62 10.87 3.72
N ALA A 17 6.73 11.82 3.90
CA ALA A 17 5.36 11.55 4.38
C ALA A 17 4.60 10.65 3.41
N VAL A 18 4.70 10.91 2.11
CA VAL A 18 4.06 10.09 1.07
C VAL A 18 4.66 8.68 1.04
N SER A 19 5.98 8.57 1.11
CA SER A 19 6.67 7.28 1.13
C SER A 19 6.28 6.46 2.35
N GLN A 20 6.21 7.08 3.53
CA GLN A 20 5.80 6.42 4.76
C GLN A 20 4.34 5.97 4.71
N LEU A 21 3.47 6.73 4.08
CA LEU A 21 2.07 6.35 3.89
C LEU A 21 1.95 5.07 3.05
N VAL A 22 2.67 4.98 1.94
CA VAL A 22 2.70 3.79 1.08
C VAL A 22 3.19 2.58 1.86
N LEU A 23 4.29 2.73 2.58
CA LEU A 23 4.86 1.64 3.38
C LEU A 23 3.93 1.22 4.51
N ARG A 24 3.31 2.16 5.19
CA ARG A 24 2.38 1.91 6.29
C ARG A 24 1.18 1.08 5.82
N GLU A 25 0.63 1.39 4.66
CA GLU A 25 -0.48 0.61 4.09
C GLU A 25 -0.07 -0.83 3.84
N ARG A 26 1.10 -1.05 3.23
CA ARG A 26 1.57 -2.40 2.91
C ARG A 26 1.93 -3.21 4.14
N VAL A 27 2.64 -2.61 5.09
CA VAL A 27 2.98 -3.28 6.35
C VAL A 27 1.71 -3.62 7.14
N SER A 28 0.77 -2.70 7.21
CA SER A 28 -0.50 -2.93 7.91
C SER A 28 -1.27 -4.09 7.29
N ARG A 29 -1.32 -4.16 5.97
CA ARG A 29 -2.00 -5.24 5.25
C ARG A 29 -1.34 -6.59 5.50
N ASP A 30 -0.03 -6.67 5.42
CA ASP A 30 0.71 -7.92 5.62
C ASP A 30 0.61 -8.43 7.06
N LEU A 31 0.55 -7.51 8.04
CA LEU A 31 0.47 -7.84 9.46
C LEU A 31 -0.96 -7.95 9.99
N GLY A 32 -1.96 -7.68 9.18
CA GLY A 32 -3.36 -7.72 9.63
C GLY A 32 -3.77 -6.58 10.54
N LEU A 33 -3.11 -5.43 10.44
CA LEU A 33 -3.45 -4.23 11.19
C LEU A 33 -4.50 -3.43 10.43
N TRP A 34 -5.73 -3.93 10.43
CA TRP A 34 -6.78 -3.46 9.52
C TRP A 34 -7.22 -2.02 9.76
N GLU A 35 -7.29 -1.59 11.02
CA GLU A 35 -7.64 -0.20 11.33
C GLU A 35 -6.55 0.76 10.83
N GLN A 36 -5.28 0.42 11.05
CA GLN A 36 -4.17 1.21 10.57
C GLN A 36 -4.13 1.26 9.03
N MET A 37 -4.42 0.13 8.38
CA MET A 37 -4.55 0.08 6.92
C MET A 37 -5.68 0.99 6.44
N ARG A 38 -6.83 0.93 7.12
CA ARG A 38 -8.00 1.75 6.79
C ARG A 38 -7.68 3.24 6.85
N ASP A 39 -6.91 3.66 7.85
CA ASP A 39 -6.55 5.06 8.03
C ASP A 39 -5.64 5.60 6.92
N CYS A 40 -5.06 4.73 6.10
CA CYS A 40 -4.25 5.15 4.96
C CYS A 40 -5.08 5.59 3.75
N PHE A 41 -6.39 5.41 3.77
CA PHE A 41 -7.28 5.70 2.63
C PHE A 41 -8.32 6.73 2.98
N HIS A 42 -8.61 7.63 2.05
CA HIS A 42 -9.81 8.45 2.12
C HIS A 42 -11.05 7.59 1.88
N ASP A 43 -12.19 8.02 2.40
CA ASP A 43 -13.45 7.29 2.27
C ASP A 43 -13.88 7.10 0.81
N ASP A 44 -13.60 8.09 -0.02
CA ASP A 44 -13.94 8.09 -1.44
C ASP A 44 -12.78 7.71 -2.35
N SER A 45 -11.70 7.18 -1.78
CA SER A 45 -10.56 6.73 -2.56
C SER A 45 -10.92 5.57 -3.49
N VAL A 46 -10.14 5.39 -4.54
CA VAL A 46 -10.37 4.32 -5.53
C VAL A 46 -9.15 3.41 -5.56
N VAL A 47 -9.39 2.12 -5.40
CA VAL A 47 -8.39 1.07 -5.55
C VAL A 47 -8.73 0.24 -6.78
N ARG A 48 -7.82 0.20 -7.75
CA ARG A 48 -7.95 -0.59 -8.97
C ARG A 48 -6.76 -1.51 -9.10
N ILE A 49 -7.00 -2.79 -8.89
CA ILE A 49 -6.00 -3.85 -9.06
C ILE A 49 -6.70 -5.05 -9.73
N SER A 50 -5.94 -6.11 -10.00
CA SER A 50 -6.44 -7.23 -10.81
C SER A 50 -7.71 -7.90 -10.28
N TRP A 51 -7.92 -7.90 -8.97
CA TRP A 51 -9.03 -8.61 -8.35
C TRP A 51 -10.08 -7.72 -7.71
N ILE A 52 -9.86 -6.41 -7.71
CA ILE A 52 -10.81 -5.48 -7.09
C ILE A 52 -10.78 -4.12 -7.79
N ASN A 53 -11.97 -3.51 -7.88
CA ASN A 53 -12.17 -2.12 -8.28
C ASN A 53 -13.20 -1.55 -7.31
N ALA A 54 -12.74 -0.86 -6.27
CA ALA A 54 -13.59 -0.42 -5.18
C ALA A 54 -12.96 0.77 -4.44
N THR A 55 -13.62 1.24 -3.38
CA THR A 55 -13.05 2.23 -2.49
C THR A 55 -11.96 1.63 -1.62
N GLY A 56 -11.11 2.49 -1.03
CA GLY A 56 -10.10 2.04 -0.06
C GLY A 56 -10.72 1.28 1.12
N PRO A 57 -11.77 1.80 1.78
CA PRO A 57 -12.44 1.06 2.86
C PRO A 57 -12.93 -0.32 2.45
N GLU A 58 -13.51 -0.46 1.28
CA GLU A 58 -13.96 -1.76 0.77
C GLU A 58 -12.78 -2.69 0.47
N PHE A 59 -11.69 -2.15 -0.06
CA PHE A 59 -10.47 -2.91 -0.29
C PHE A 59 -9.91 -3.48 1.03
N VAL A 60 -9.91 -2.67 2.10
CA VAL A 60 -9.48 -3.12 3.43
C VAL A 60 -10.38 -4.23 3.94
N ARG A 61 -11.69 -4.08 3.82
CA ARG A 61 -12.65 -5.09 4.25
C ARG A 61 -12.43 -6.42 3.53
N ARG A 62 -12.27 -6.39 2.22
CA ARG A 62 -12.03 -7.61 1.43
C ARG A 62 -10.66 -8.24 1.71
N SER A 63 -9.65 -7.42 1.95
CA SER A 63 -8.32 -7.92 2.35
C SER A 63 -8.39 -8.67 3.68
N LYS A 64 -9.15 -8.15 4.63
CA LYS A 64 -9.38 -8.80 5.92
C LYS A 64 -10.11 -10.13 5.74
N GLU A 65 -11.14 -10.17 4.92
CA GLU A 65 -11.87 -11.41 4.63
C GLU A 65 -10.96 -12.48 4.01
N MET A 66 -10.10 -12.09 3.07
CA MET A 66 -9.15 -13.01 2.47
C MET A 66 -8.18 -13.58 3.52
N ALA A 67 -7.68 -12.75 4.41
CA ALA A 67 -6.80 -13.18 5.50
C ALA A 67 -7.51 -14.15 6.45
N GLU A 68 -8.78 -13.93 6.74
CA GLU A 68 -9.60 -14.83 7.55
C GLU A 68 -9.80 -16.20 6.90
N ARG A 69 -9.69 -16.27 5.57
CA ARG A 69 -9.70 -17.54 4.79
C ARG A 69 -8.32 -18.12 4.58
N ASN A 70 -7.32 -17.65 5.31
CA ASN A 70 -5.92 -18.04 5.19
C ASN A 70 -5.29 -17.70 3.81
N VAL A 71 -5.87 -16.76 3.08
CA VAL A 71 -5.26 -16.22 1.87
C VAL A 71 -4.41 -15.02 2.26
N LYS A 72 -3.15 -15.28 2.53
CA LYS A 72 -2.21 -14.25 3.00
C LYS A 72 -1.11 -14.06 1.96
N ALA A 73 -1.00 -12.84 1.48
CA ALA A 73 0.11 -12.43 0.62
C ALA A 73 1.12 -11.65 1.45
N SER A 74 2.38 -11.72 1.07
CA SER A 74 3.41 -10.84 1.62
C SER A 74 4.01 -10.01 0.50
N HIS A 75 4.31 -8.75 0.81
CA HIS A 75 4.78 -7.79 -0.18
C HIS A 75 6.21 -7.39 0.09
N ARG A 76 7.01 -7.35 -0.98
CA ARG A 76 8.35 -6.76 -0.97
C ARG A 76 8.32 -5.57 -1.92
N LEU A 77 8.57 -4.38 -1.39
CA LEU A 77 8.48 -3.14 -2.15
C LEU A 77 9.85 -2.70 -2.62
N GLY A 78 9.94 -2.26 -3.87
CA GLY A 78 11.10 -1.57 -4.37
C GLY A 78 11.15 -0.12 -3.89
N PRO A 79 12.18 0.64 -4.31
CA PRO A 79 12.29 2.06 -3.98
C PRO A 79 11.05 2.83 -4.45
N ILE A 80 10.63 3.79 -3.64
CA ILE A 80 9.45 4.60 -3.92
C ILE A 80 9.90 5.92 -4.55
N PHE A 81 9.40 6.18 -5.76
CA PHE A 81 9.63 7.44 -6.45
C PHE A 81 8.40 8.32 -6.28
N VAL A 82 8.57 9.48 -5.64
CA VAL A 82 7.49 10.41 -5.36
C VAL A 82 7.65 11.66 -6.21
N THR A 83 6.60 12.02 -6.92
CA THR A 83 6.51 13.29 -7.66
C THR A 83 5.50 14.18 -6.96
N LEU A 84 5.92 15.37 -6.59
CA LEU A 84 5.07 16.38 -5.97
C LEU A 84 4.55 17.35 -7.01
N ALA A 85 3.26 17.70 -6.91
CA ALA A 85 2.62 18.69 -7.77
C ALA A 85 1.62 19.49 -6.94
N ARG A 86 2.05 20.60 -6.37
CA ARG A 86 1.25 21.46 -5.48
C ARG A 86 0.75 20.69 -4.25
N ASP A 87 -0.57 20.48 -4.15
CA ASP A 87 -1.23 19.74 -3.07
C ASP A 87 -1.42 18.25 -3.38
N ARG A 88 -0.80 17.77 -4.46
CA ARG A 88 -0.91 16.39 -4.91
C ARG A 88 0.46 15.72 -4.97
N ALA A 89 0.44 14.40 -4.91
CA ALA A 89 1.62 13.59 -5.07
C ALA A 89 1.30 12.31 -5.83
N ILE A 90 2.28 11.82 -6.57
CA ILE A 90 2.21 10.51 -7.21
C ILE A 90 3.36 9.68 -6.66
N ALA A 91 3.08 8.51 -6.17
CA ALA A 91 4.08 7.54 -5.73
C ALA A 91 4.10 6.35 -6.69
N GLN A 92 5.29 6.02 -7.19
CA GLN A 92 5.50 4.92 -8.11
C GLN A 92 6.53 3.97 -7.53
N LEU A 93 6.26 2.68 -7.62
CA LEU A 93 7.16 1.66 -7.13
C LEU A 93 6.88 0.33 -7.81
N ASN A 94 7.90 -0.52 -7.82
CA ASN A 94 7.73 -1.92 -8.18
C ASN A 94 7.54 -2.74 -6.91
N ALA A 95 6.77 -3.80 -6.98
CA ALA A 95 6.54 -4.69 -5.87
C ALA A 95 6.60 -6.14 -6.32
N MET A 96 6.96 -7.02 -5.38
CA MET A 96 6.81 -8.46 -5.54
C MET A 96 5.82 -8.93 -4.47
N VAL A 97 4.88 -9.76 -4.89
CA VAL A 97 3.85 -10.30 -4.01
C VAL A 97 4.00 -11.81 -3.99
N ASP A 98 4.25 -12.37 -2.82
CA ASP A 98 4.32 -13.81 -2.63
C ASP A 98 3.00 -14.30 -2.04
N ILE A 99 2.37 -15.23 -2.73
CA ILE A 99 1.07 -15.78 -2.34
C ILE A 99 1.23 -17.29 -2.17
N PRO A 100 1.19 -17.81 -0.94
CA PRO A 100 1.20 -19.25 -0.72
C PRO A 100 -0.18 -19.84 -1.01
N PHE A 101 -0.21 -20.97 -1.70
CA PHE A 101 -1.42 -21.76 -1.87
C PHE A 101 -1.09 -23.22 -2.18
N THR A 102 -2.10 -24.06 -2.16
CA THR A 102 -1.96 -25.49 -2.46
C THR A 102 -2.46 -25.76 -3.87
N LEU A 103 -1.61 -26.37 -4.69
CA LEU A 103 -1.93 -26.76 -6.06
C LEU A 103 -1.82 -28.28 -6.18
N LYS A 104 -2.95 -28.96 -6.46
CA LYS A 104 -3.01 -30.42 -6.59
C LYS A 104 -2.36 -31.16 -5.42
N GLY A 105 -2.61 -30.68 -4.20
CA GLY A 105 -2.07 -31.30 -2.98
C GLY A 105 -0.63 -30.89 -2.65
N THR A 106 -0.01 -30.05 -3.46
CA THR A 106 1.36 -29.56 -3.24
C THR A 106 1.31 -28.10 -2.80
N ASP A 107 2.01 -27.78 -1.72
CA ASP A 107 2.14 -26.40 -1.26
C ASP A 107 3.12 -25.66 -2.16
N VAL A 108 2.68 -24.53 -2.69
CA VAL A 108 3.46 -23.70 -3.61
C VAL A 108 3.42 -22.24 -3.19
N ILE A 109 4.40 -21.47 -3.64
CA ILE A 109 4.41 -20.02 -3.51
C ILE A 109 4.42 -19.44 -4.92
N VAL A 110 3.42 -18.61 -5.21
CA VAL A 110 3.39 -17.86 -6.46
C VAL A 110 3.91 -16.46 -6.20
N THR A 111 4.92 -16.04 -6.96
CA THR A 111 5.46 -14.69 -6.87
C THR A 111 4.99 -13.90 -8.08
N SER A 112 4.34 -12.77 -7.82
CA SER A 112 3.93 -11.81 -8.85
C SER A 112 4.81 -10.56 -8.76
N HIS A 113 5.23 -10.08 -9.92
CA HIS A 113 5.99 -8.83 -10.05
C HIS A 113 5.05 -7.75 -10.59
N THR A 114 4.97 -6.62 -9.92
CA THR A 114 4.12 -5.51 -10.35
C THR A 114 4.83 -4.16 -10.33
#